data_82614294ce2977c550b95378216549b1
#
_entry.id   82614294ce2977c550b95378216549b1
#
_cell.length_a   1.000
_cell.length_b   1.000
_cell.length_c   1.000
_cell.angle_alpha   90.00
_cell.angle_beta   90.00
_cell.angle_gamma   90.00
#
_symmetry.space_group_name_H-M   'P 1'
#
loop_
_entity.id
_entity.type
_entity.pdbx_description
1 polymer ?
#
loop_
_entity_poly.entity_id
_entity_poly.type
_entity_poly.pdbx_seq_one_letter_code
_entity_poly.pdbx_strand_id
1 'polypeptide(L)'
;DSAAVAEGVAGELGIDDVHAELLPADKVARVEELLAARSGQNGKLAFVGDGINDAPVLTRADIGIAMGALGSDAAIEAADVVLMDDDPAKISLAMRIARKCMRIVYENIVFALAIKALFLLLGAVGIANMWWAVFADVGVMVLAVLNATRMLAVKSVR
;
A
#
# COMPACT_ATOMS: atom_id res chain seq x y z
N ASP A 1 -19.49 18.98 -7.50
CA ASP A 1 -19.88 18.92 -8.93
C ASP A 1 -21.36 18.59 -9.04
N SER A 2 -22.03 19.05 -10.12
CA SER A 2 -23.47 18.81 -10.29
C SER A 2 -23.76 17.32 -10.54
N ALA A 3 -24.89 16.83 -10.04
CA ALA A 3 -25.29 15.44 -10.18
C ALA A 3 -25.30 14.95 -11.63
N ALA A 4 -25.81 15.80 -12.56
CA ALA A 4 -25.89 15.45 -13.98
C ALA A 4 -24.51 15.19 -14.64
N VAL A 5 -23.48 15.95 -14.24
CA VAL A 5 -22.11 15.76 -14.74
C VAL A 5 -21.50 14.49 -14.12
N ALA A 6 -21.70 14.27 -12.83
CA ALA A 6 -21.19 13.10 -12.14
C ALA A 6 -21.78 11.80 -12.70
N GLU A 7 -23.08 11.75 -12.94
CA GLU A 7 -23.76 10.59 -13.55
C GLU A 7 -23.30 10.34 -14.99
N GLY A 8 -23.11 11.40 -15.79
CA GLY A 8 -22.59 11.28 -17.15
C GLY A 8 -21.20 10.66 -17.20
N VAL A 9 -20.27 11.17 -16.38
CA VAL A 9 -18.90 10.65 -16.29
C VAL A 9 -18.88 9.23 -15.76
N ALA A 10 -19.69 8.94 -14.73
CA ALA A 10 -19.76 7.59 -14.18
C ALA A 10 -20.28 6.57 -15.18
N GLY A 11 -21.27 6.93 -15.99
CA GLY A 11 -21.79 6.08 -17.06
C GLY A 11 -20.74 5.77 -18.14
N GLU A 12 -19.92 6.76 -18.52
CA GLU A 12 -18.81 6.56 -19.48
C GLU A 12 -17.69 5.67 -18.90
N LEU A 13 -17.39 5.83 -17.61
CA LEU A 13 -16.30 5.09 -16.95
C LEU A 13 -16.75 3.73 -16.37
N GLY A 14 -18.04 3.42 -16.37
CA GLY A 14 -18.58 2.20 -15.79
C GLY A 14 -18.43 2.15 -14.27
N ILE A 15 -18.65 3.28 -13.59
CA ILE A 15 -18.61 3.37 -12.12
C ILE A 15 -19.95 2.88 -11.56
N ASP A 16 -19.89 2.01 -10.57
CA ASP A 16 -21.06 1.31 -10.02
C ASP A 16 -21.95 2.19 -9.12
N ASP A 17 -21.35 3.16 -8.39
CA ASP A 17 -22.07 3.98 -7.42
C ASP A 17 -21.58 5.44 -7.48
N VAL A 18 -22.51 6.39 -7.48
CA VAL A 18 -22.22 7.82 -7.67
C VAL A 18 -22.86 8.65 -6.57
N HIS A 19 -22.08 9.47 -5.92
CA HIS A 19 -22.53 10.42 -4.92
C HIS A 19 -22.03 11.81 -5.30
N ALA A 20 -22.93 12.66 -5.75
CA ALA A 20 -22.64 14.04 -6.15
C ALA A 20 -23.03 15.04 -5.07
N GLU A 21 -22.57 16.29 -5.23
CA GLU A 21 -22.96 17.44 -4.38
C GLU A 21 -22.64 17.27 -2.89
N LEU A 22 -21.70 16.39 -2.54
CA LEU A 22 -21.30 16.15 -1.16
C LEU A 22 -20.46 17.32 -0.60
N LEU A 23 -20.83 17.79 0.58
CA LEU A 23 -19.99 18.65 1.40
C LEU A 23 -18.85 17.82 2.06
N PRO A 24 -17.77 18.45 2.54
CA PRO A 24 -16.67 17.71 3.18
C PRO A 24 -17.12 16.79 4.33
N ALA A 25 -18.07 17.23 5.15
CA ALA A 25 -18.65 16.42 6.23
C ALA A 25 -19.43 15.20 5.71
N ASP A 26 -20.16 15.37 4.59
CA ASP A 26 -20.96 14.31 3.98
C ASP A 26 -20.04 13.24 3.37
N LYS A 27 -18.90 13.65 2.80
CA LYS A 27 -17.87 12.71 2.31
C LYS A 27 -17.36 11.81 3.44
N VAL A 28 -17.05 12.38 4.60
CA VAL A 28 -16.60 11.62 5.77
C VAL A 28 -17.67 10.63 6.22
N ALA A 29 -18.92 11.10 6.38
CA ALA A 29 -20.04 10.25 6.78
C ALA A 29 -20.24 9.09 5.80
N ARG A 30 -20.13 9.36 4.50
CA ARG A 30 -20.27 8.32 3.46
C ARG A 30 -19.15 7.27 3.51
N VAL A 31 -17.92 7.70 3.75
CA VAL A 31 -16.78 6.76 3.93
C VAL A 31 -17.00 5.91 5.18
N GLU A 32 -17.48 6.47 6.29
CA GLU A 32 -17.81 5.72 7.50
C GLU A 32 -18.92 4.69 7.28
N GLU A 33 -19.98 5.05 6.53
CA GLU A 33 -21.03 4.10 6.13
C GLU A 33 -20.48 2.93 5.30
N LEU A 34 -19.61 3.23 4.31
CA LEU A 34 -18.99 2.22 3.47
C LEU A 34 -18.07 1.30 4.28
N LEU A 35 -17.31 1.83 5.23
CA LEU A 35 -16.48 1.05 6.14
C LEU A 35 -17.34 0.14 7.03
N ALA A 36 -18.44 0.67 7.57
CA ALA A 36 -19.37 -0.10 8.40
C ALA A 36 -20.08 -1.22 7.61
N ALA A 37 -20.52 -0.94 6.39
CA ALA A 37 -21.17 -1.90 5.51
C ALA A 37 -20.23 -3.06 5.11
N ARG A 38 -18.91 -2.81 5.10
CA ARG A 38 -17.87 -3.81 4.79
C ARG A 38 -17.31 -4.54 6.00
N SER A 39 -17.77 -4.23 7.20
CA SER A 39 -17.35 -4.90 8.42
C SER A 39 -17.56 -6.42 8.31
N GLY A 40 -16.47 -7.16 8.37
CA GLY A 40 -16.46 -8.63 8.18
C GLY A 40 -16.17 -9.13 6.77
N GLN A 41 -15.98 -8.25 5.78
CA GLN A 41 -15.56 -8.63 4.43
C GLN A 41 -14.04 -8.47 4.24
N ASN A 42 -13.44 -9.38 3.47
CA ASN A 42 -12.03 -9.26 3.07
C ASN A 42 -11.89 -8.16 2.01
N GLY A 43 -11.24 -7.06 2.39
CA GLY A 43 -10.96 -5.94 1.48
C GLY A 43 -10.69 -4.67 2.26
N LYS A 44 -10.05 -3.70 1.61
CA LYS A 44 -9.73 -2.39 2.16
C LYS A 44 -10.41 -1.31 1.33
N LEU A 45 -10.91 -0.27 1.99
CA LEU A 45 -11.46 0.91 1.34
C LEU A 45 -10.32 1.89 1.08
N ALA A 46 -10.05 2.19 -0.18
CA ALA A 46 -9.13 3.25 -0.57
C ALA A 46 -9.93 4.50 -0.96
N PHE A 47 -9.54 5.65 -0.43
CA PHE A 47 -10.05 6.94 -0.85
C PHE A 47 -8.97 7.69 -1.61
N VAL A 48 -9.33 8.27 -2.75
CA VAL A 48 -8.43 9.06 -3.59
C VAL A 48 -8.93 10.48 -3.63
N GLY A 49 -8.11 11.44 -3.24
CA GLY A 49 -8.46 12.86 -3.22
C GLY A 49 -7.26 13.74 -3.62
N ASP A 50 -7.54 14.95 -4.08
CA ASP A 50 -6.55 15.90 -4.59
C ASP A 50 -6.45 17.19 -3.77
N GLY A 51 -7.34 17.40 -2.81
CA GLY A 51 -7.54 18.68 -2.15
C GLY A 51 -7.38 18.71 -0.64
N ILE A 52 -7.21 19.95 -0.13
CA ILE A 52 -7.16 20.26 1.32
C ILE A 52 -8.46 19.80 2.02
N ASN A 53 -9.58 19.90 1.32
CA ASN A 53 -10.89 19.53 1.84
C ASN A 53 -11.07 18.02 2.02
N ASP A 54 -10.22 17.22 1.41
CA ASP A 54 -10.28 15.77 1.46
C ASP A 54 -9.37 15.17 2.56
N ALA A 55 -8.52 15.97 3.21
CA ALA A 55 -7.65 15.52 4.28
C ALA A 55 -8.39 14.76 5.42
N PRO A 56 -9.57 15.21 5.90
CA PRO A 56 -10.33 14.44 6.89
C PRO A 56 -10.81 13.09 6.38
N VAL A 57 -11.10 12.98 5.09
CA VAL A 57 -11.59 11.75 4.46
C VAL A 57 -10.42 10.78 4.21
N LEU A 58 -9.27 11.31 3.77
CA LEU A 58 -8.04 10.55 3.56
C LEU A 58 -7.61 9.81 4.84
N THR A 59 -7.68 10.48 5.98
CA THR A 59 -7.34 9.88 7.29
C THR A 59 -8.37 8.86 7.79
N ARG A 60 -9.61 8.90 7.29
CA ARG A 60 -10.68 7.99 7.73
C ARG A 60 -10.75 6.70 6.93
N ALA A 61 -10.32 6.71 5.67
CA ALA A 61 -10.27 5.52 4.84
C ALA A 61 -9.25 4.50 5.39
N ASP A 62 -9.37 3.24 4.99
CA ASP A 62 -8.33 2.24 5.27
C ASP A 62 -7.01 2.56 4.57
N ILE A 63 -7.08 3.25 3.42
CA ILE A 63 -5.93 3.71 2.63
C ILE A 63 -6.30 5.07 2.02
N GLY A 64 -5.63 6.12 2.45
CA GLY A 64 -5.73 7.46 1.86
C GLY A 64 -4.70 7.65 0.76
N ILE A 65 -5.14 8.05 -0.43
CA ILE A 65 -4.27 8.33 -1.58
C ILE A 65 -4.45 9.78 -1.99
N ALA A 66 -3.41 10.60 -1.82
CA ALA A 66 -3.39 11.98 -2.31
C ALA A 66 -2.82 12.03 -3.73
N MET A 67 -3.44 12.84 -4.58
CA MET A 67 -3.01 13.08 -5.97
C MET A 67 -2.49 14.50 -6.13
N GLY A 68 -1.48 14.66 -7.00
CA GLY A 68 -0.89 15.94 -7.38
C GLY A 68 0.29 16.38 -6.50
N ALA A 69 1.40 16.71 -7.14
CA ALA A 69 2.62 17.23 -6.47
C ALA A 69 2.42 18.61 -5.82
N LEU A 70 1.36 19.32 -6.23
CA LEU A 70 0.93 20.61 -5.70
C LEU A 70 -0.24 20.49 -4.73
N GLY A 71 -0.60 19.24 -4.34
CA GLY A 71 -1.56 18.98 -3.28
C GLY A 71 -1.17 19.76 -2.02
N SER A 72 -2.15 20.17 -1.25
CA SER A 72 -1.86 20.89 -0.02
C SER A 72 -0.99 20.03 0.89
N ASP A 73 -0.09 20.65 1.62
CA ASP A 73 0.71 19.99 2.65
C ASP A 73 -0.18 19.15 3.60
N ALA A 74 -1.41 19.63 3.88
CA ALA A 74 -2.37 18.91 4.69
C ALA A 74 -2.87 17.61 4.07
N ALA A 75 -3.09 17.54 2.75
CA ALA A 75 -3.49 16.31 2.08
C ALA A 75 -2.33 15.30 2.00
N ILE A 76 -1.11 15.83 1.76
CA ILE A 76 0.10 15.01 1.75
C ILE A 76 0.35 14.39 3.13
N GLU A 77 0.17 15.17 4.20
CA GLU A 77 0.36 14.70 5.58
C GLU A 77 -0.72 13.70 6.02
N ALA A 78 -1.94 13.83 5.46
CA ALA A 78 -3.08 12.98 5.78
C ALA A 78 -3.10 11.65 5.01
N ALA A 79 -2.35 11.53 3.92
CA ALA A 79 -2.40 10.38 3.02
C ALA A 79 -1.36 9.32 3.35
N ASP A 80 -1.73 8.04 3.17
CA ASP A 80 -0.79 6.91 3.25
C ASP A 80 0.07 6.78 1.98
N VAL A 81 -0.47 7.22 0.84
CA VAL A 81 0.19 7.19 -0.47
C VAL A 81 0.02 8.53 -1.16
N VAL A 82 1.11 9.08 -1.67
CA VAL A 82 1.09 10.31 -2.46
C VAL A 82 1.53 9.99 -3.89
N LEU A 83 0.66 10.29 -4.85
CA LEU A 83 0.96 10.23 -6.27
C LEU A 83 1.40 11.63 -6.73
N MET A 84 2.67 11.74 -7.14
CA MET A 84 3.28 13.03 -7.50
C MET A 84 2.70 13.62 -8.80
N ASP A 85 2.03 12.82 -9.60
CA ASP A 85 1.37 13.22 -10.84
C ASP A 85 -0.14 13.06 -10.71
N ASP A 86 -0.90 13.87 -11.46
CA ASP A 86 -2.37 13.79 -11.53
C ASP A 86 -2.85 12.69 -12.48
N ASP A 87 -2.24 11.49 -12.39
CA ASP A 87 -2.56 10.36 -13.23
C ASP A 87 -3.14 9.20 -12.40
N PRO A 88 -4.47 8.99 -12.41
CA PRO A 88 -5.12 7.90 -11.68
C PRO A 88 -4.65 6.50 -12.10
N ALA A 89 -4.14 6.33 -13.33
CA ALA A 89 -3.61 5.05 -13.80
C ALA A 89 -2.40 4.58 -12.97
N LYS A 90 -1.69 5.51 -12.32
CA LYS A 90 -0.57 5.19 -11.42
C LYS A 90 -0.97 4.50 -10.12
N ILE A 91 -2.24 4.54 -9.72
CA ILE A 91 -2.77 3.74 -8.61
C ILE A 91 -2.51 2.25 -8.87
N SER A 92 -2.77 1.78 -10.09
CA SER A 92 -2.52 0.39 -10.47
C SER A 92 -1.03 0.02 -10.41
N LEU A 93 -0.15 0.96 -10.75
CA LEU A 93 1.30 0.80 -10.63
C LEU A 93 1.72 0.73 -9.16
N ALA A 94 1.22 1.64 -8.31
CA ALA A 94 1.49 1.64 -6.87
C ALA A 94 1.08 0.31 -6.23
N MET A 95 -0.10 -0.22 -6.55
CA MET A 95 -0.55 -1.53 -6.09
C MET A 95 0.36 -2.68 -6.53
N ARG A 96 0.90 -2.65 -7.75
CA ARG A 96 1.86 -3.66 -8.22
C ARG A 96 3.19 -3.57 -7.49
N ILE A 97 3.67 -2.35 -7.25
CA ILE A 97 4.88 -2.10 -6.47
C ILE A 97 4.69 -2.64 -5.05
N ALA A 98 3.59 -2.32 -4.39
CA ALA A 98 3.28 -2.79 -3.05
C ALA A 98 3.24 -4.33 -2.95
N ARG A 99 2.56 -5.00 -3.90
CA ARG A 99 2.50 -6.47 -3.96
C ARG A 99 3.88 -7.10 -4.17
N LYS A 100 4.71 -6.50 -5.03
CA LYS A 100 6.09 -6.97 -5.25
C LYS A 100 6.95 -6.78 -4.00
N CYS A 101 6.81 -5.64 -3.32
CA CYS A 101 7.48 -5.35 -2.07
C CYS A 101 7.14 -6.40 -1.01
N MET A 102 5.85 -6.62 -0.78
CA MET A 102 5.38 -7.62 0.18
C MET A 102 5.90 -9.03 -0.14
N ARG A 103 5.92 -9.42 -1.41
CA ARG A 103 6.49 -10.72 -1.82
C ARG A 103 7.96 -10.83 -1.43
N ILE A 104 8.78 -9.82 -1.72
CA ILE A 104 10.21 -9.81 -1.38
C ILE A 104 10.40 -9.84 0.15
N VAL A 105 9.57 -9.12 0.90
CA VAL A 105 9.60 -9.16 2.36
C VAL A 105 9.32 -10.57 2.87
N TYR A 106 8.27 -11.23 2.38
CA TYR A 106 7.96 -12.62 2.76
C TYR A 106 9.06 -13.60 2.35
N GLU A 107 9.64 -13.47 1.14
CA GLU A 107 10.78 -14.27 0.69
C GLU A 107 11.94 -14.15 1.68
N ASN A 108 12.28 -12.92 2.08
CA ASN A 108 13.37 -12.67 3.04
C ASN A 108 13.07 -13.24 4.43
N ILE A 109 11.85 -13.08 4.93
CA ILE A 109 11.44 -13.60 6.25
C ILE A 109 11.53 -15.12 6.27
N VAL A 110 10.93 -15.78 5.28
CA VAL A 110 10.93 -17.26 5.20
C VAL A 110 12.36 -17.79 5.06
N PHE A 111 13.18 -17.16 4.21
CA PHE A 111 14.57 -17.53 4.02
C PHE A 111 15.38 -17.39 5.32
N ALA A 112 15.24 -16.24 6.01
CA ALA A 112 15.95 -16.00 7.26
C ALA A 112 15.56 -16.99 8.36
N LEU A 113 14.25 -17.25 8.51
CA LEU A 113 13.78 -18.21 9.50
C LEU A 113 14.20 -19.65 9.19
N ALA A 114 14.20 -20.05 7.92
CA ALA A 114 14.62 -21.37 7.50
C ALA A 114 16.12 -21.62 7.79
N ILE A 115 16.97 -20.65 7.45
CA ILE A 115 18.42 -20.75 7.76
C ILE A 115 18.65 -20.78 9.26
N LYS A 116 17.95 -19.93 10.02
CA LYS A 116 18.06 -19.90 11.48
C LYS A 116 17.62 -21.22 12.13
N ALA A 117 16.50 -21.78 11.70
CA ALA A 117 16.04 -23.09 12.16
C ALA A 117 17.04 -24.20 11.83
N LEU A 118 17.62 -24.18 10.63
CA LEU A 118 18.64 -25.14 10.22
C LEU A 118 19.86 -25.08 11.14
N PHE A 119 20.41 -23.90 11.41
CA PHE A 119 21.59 -23.76 12.27
C PHE A 119 21.29 -24.10 13.75
N LEU A 120 20.06 -23.84 14.23
CA LEU A 120 19.64 -24.29 15.55
C LEU A 120 19.64 -25.83 15.65
N LEU A 121 19.12 -26.52 14.64
CA LEU A 121 19.12 -28.00 14.59
C LEU A 121 20.54 -28.55 14.51
N LEU A 122 21.39 -27.97 13.65
CA LEU A 122 22.79 -28.38 13.54
C LEU A 122 23.58 -28.14 14.83
N GLY A 123 23.26 -27.05 15.56
CA GLY A 123 23.83 -26.77 16.87
C GLY A 123 23.36 -27.75 17.93
N ALA A 124 22.08 -28.14 17.92
CA ALA A 124 21.54 -29.13 18.85
C ALA A 124 22.14 -30.51 18.68
N VAL A 125 22.50 -30.88 17.45
CA VAL A 125 23.21 -32.14 17.12
C VAL A 125 24.73 -32.04 17.36
N GLY A 126 25.25 -30.84 17.71
CA GLY A 126 26.67 -30.63 17.97
C GLY A 126 27.57 -30.50 16.71
N ILE A 127 26.95 -30.34 15.53
CA ILE A 127 27.67 -30.18 14.25
C ILE A 127 28.12 -28.74 14.04
N ALA A 128 27.22 -27.76 14.38
CA ALA A 128 27.52 -26.35 14.24
C ALA A 128 27.92 -25.72 15.58
N ASN A 129 28.96 -24.89 15.55
CA ASN A 129 29.35 -24.08 16.69
C ASN A 129 28.80 -22.63 16.57
N MET A 130 28.97 -21.81 17.62
CA MET A 130 28.48 -20.45 17.68
C MET A 130 28.98 -19.57 16.52
N TRP A 131 30.22 -19.77 16.04
CA TRP A 131 30.78 -18.98 14.94
C TRP A 131 30.07 -19.22 13.62
N TRP A 132 29.68 -20.46 13.33
CA TRP A 132 28.89 -20.79 12.15
C TRP A 132 27.51 -20.14 12.18
N ALA A 133 26.86 -20.10 13.35
CA ALA A 133 25.58 -19.45 13.51
C ALA A 133 25.67 -17.93 13.28
N VAL A 134 26.71 -17.27 13.82
CA VAL A 134 26.96 -15.84 13.59
C VAL A 134 27.24 -15.55 12.12
N PHE A 135 28.03 -16.39 11.46
CA PHE A 135 28.37 -16.22 10.04
C PHE A 135 27.14 -16.40 9.14
N ALA A 136 26.27 -17.33 9.49
CA ALA A 136 25.00 -17.53 8.79
C ALA A 136 24.05 -16.34 8.96
N ASP A 137 23.91 -15.79 10.17
CA ASP A 137 23.07 -14.63 10.46
C ASP A 137 23.49 -13.39 9.64
N VAL A 138 24.80 -13.09 9.60
CA VAL A 138 25.35 -11.99 8.78
C VAL A 138 25.16 -12.26 7.29
N GLY A 139 25.43 -13.49 6.84
CA GLY A 139 25.26 -13.89 5.44
C GLY A 139 23.80 -13.75 4.98
N VAL A 140 22.85 -14.18 5.79
CA VAL A 140 21.40 -14.03 5.53
C VAL A 140 21.03 -12.58 5.40
N MET A 141 21.53 -11.70 6.29
CA MET A 141 21.24 -10.26 6.23
C MET A 141 21.75 -9.66 4.90
N VAL A 142 22.96 -9.97 4.48
CA VAL A 142 23.53 -9.49 3.21
C VAL A 142 22.69 -9.98 2.03
N LEU A 143 22.32 -11.26 2.01
CA LEU A 143 21.49 -11.82 0.94
C LEU A 143 20.09 -11.22 0.92
N ALA A 144 19.48 -10.95 2.07
CA ALA A 144 18.19 -10.29 2.18
C ALA A 144 18.23 -8.85 1.62
N VAL A 145 19.30 -8.10 1.92
CA VAL A 145 19.52 -6.76 1.35
C VAL A 145 19.68 -6.84 -0.17
N LEU A 146 20.50 -7.77 -0.68
CA LEU A 146 20.66 -7.96 -2.12
C LEU A 146 19.33 -8.36 -2.79
N ASN A 147 18.52 -9.21 -2.16
CA ASN A 147 17.20 -9.54 -2.67
C ASN A 147 16.26 -8.32 -2.68
N ALA A 148 16.35 -7.46 -1.65
CA ALA A 148 15.56 -6.23 -1.58
C ALA A 148 15.90 -5.24 -2.71
N THR A 149 17.13 -5.19 -3.22
CA THR A 149 17.50 -4.32 -4.36
C THR A 149 16.73 -4.65 -5.64
N ARG A 150 16.12 -5.83 -5.75
CA ARG A 150 15.20 -6.19 -6.87
C ARG A 150 13.98 -5.27 -6.96
N MET A 151 13.67 -4.52 -5.88
CA MET A 151 12.63 -3.48 -5.94
C MET A 151 13.00 -2.33 -6.87
N LEU A 152 14.28 -1.98 -6.97
CA LEU A 152 14.76 -0.92 -7.86
C LEU A 152 14.53 -1.23 -9.35
N ALA A 153 14.36 -2.50 -9.69
CA ALA A 153 14.12 -2.96 -11.06
C ALA A 153 12.63 -3.00 -11.44
N VAL A 154 11.76 -2.23 -10.76
CA VAL A 154 10.37 -2.08 -11.17
C VAL A 154 10.33 -1.13 -12.36
N LYS A 155 10.17 -1.68 -13.58
CA LYS A 155 9.95 -0.87 -14.77
C LYS A 155 8.61 -0.16 -14.65
N SER A 156 8.63 1.16 -14.78
CA SER A 156 7.44 1.94 -15.11
C SER A 156 6.83 1.33 -16.38
N VAL A 157 5.60 0.87 -16.29
CA VAL A 157 4.85 0.49 -17.50
C VAL A 157 4.37 1.82 -18.09
N ARG A 158 4.91 2.15 -19.27
CA ARG A 158 4.32 3.17 -20.14
C ARG A 158 2.98 2.69 -20.64
#